data_82cd504a1a5745382f8b5e5c486abacf
#
_entry.id   82cd504a1a5745382f8b5e5c486abacf
#
_cell.length_a   1.000
_cell.length_b   1.000
_cell.length_c   1.000
_cell.angle_alpha   90.00
_cell.angle_beta   90.00
_cell.angle_gamma   90.00
#
_symmetry.space_group_name_H-M   'P 1'
#
loop_
_entity.id
_entity.type
_entity.pdbx_description
1 polymer ?
#
loop_
_entity_poly.entity_id
_entity_poly.type
_entity_poly.pdbx_seq_one_letter_code
_entity_poly.pdbx_strand_id
1 'polypeptide(L)'
;IDEKTVFPIELSTMPGWAGSSWYFLRYMDPKNNGEFCAKDLSDYWGQVDLYIGGSEHATGHLLYSRFWNMFLKDRGYINQDEPFQKLINQGMILGMSAFVYRIDGTNQFVSKSLAKDYQTQKIHVDVSLLKGTSDELDIEAFKNWRAEFNDAEFILEDGKYICEREVEKMSKSKYNVVNPDDIAEEYGADCLRLYEMFLGPLEQSKPWNTQGLSGVYGFLKKFYNLYFDGDNFSVSEEEPTKAELKVLHTLIKKFTFDIQNFSFNTSVSQFMIAVNELQKLKCNKIAILEPLAVIVSPYAPHICEELWEKLGKNTSIEFEKLPELNETYLVEDEINYPVSFNGKMKFTLALAADLD
;
A
#
# COMPACT_ATOMS: atom_id res chain seq x y z
N ILE A 1 27.01 26.18 -36.59
CA ILE A 1 26.85 24.92 -37.36
C ILE A 1 27.25 25.29 -38.80
N ASP A 2 28.21 24.61 -39.33
CA ASP A 2 28.67 24.83 -40.72
C ASP A 2 27.91 23.88 -41.66
N GLU A 3 27.89 24.25 -42.97
CA GLU A 3 27.20 23.46 -43.99
C GLU A 3 27.92 22.17 -44.39
N LYS A 4 29.10 21.88 -43.80
CA LYS A 4 29.96 20.72 -44.14
C LYS A 4 29.93 19.62 -43.08
N THR A 5 29.53 19.93 -41.85
CA THR A 5 29.50 18.96 -40.77
C THR A 5 28.22 18.12 -40.83
N VAL A 6 28.38 16.83 -41.03
CA VAL A 6 27.25 15.86 -40.98
C VAL A 6 27.04 15.40 -39.56
N PHE A 7 25.88 15.71 -39.00
CA PHE A 7 25.46 15.20 -37.68
C PHE A 7 24.54 13.99 -37.88
N PRO A 8 24.70 12.95 -37.05
CA PRO A 8 23.74 11.83 -37.07
C PRO A 8 22.37 12.34 -36.62
N ILE A 9 21.32 11.95 -37.34
CA ILE A 9 19.96 12.22 -36.94
C ILE A 9 19.59 11.26 -35.80
N GLU A 10 18.91 11.77 -34.75
CA GLU A 10 18.29 10.92 -33.75
C GLU A 10 17.29 9.97 -34.43
N LEU A 11 17.51 8.66 -34.26
CA LEU A 11 16.67 7.63 -34.89
C LEU A 11 15.49 7.20 -34.01
N SER A 12 15.51 7.56 -32.73
CA SER A 12 14.40 7.28 -31.82
C SER A 12 13.37 8.40 -31.88
N THR A 13 12.18 8.10 -32.34
CA THR A 13 11.08 9.08 -32.46
C THR A 13 10.36 9.32 -31.14
N MET A 14 10.42 8.35 -30.21
CA MET A 14 9.77 8.41 -28.88
C MET A 14 10.67 7.73 -27.84
N PRO A 15 11.84 8.30 -27.50
CA PRO A 15 12.80 7.67 -26.62
C PRO A 15 12.17 7.34 -25.26
N GLY A 16 12.27 6.05 -24.85
CA GLY A 16 11.74 5.55 -23.58
C GLY A 16 10.22 5.32 -23.53
N TRP A 17 9.46 5.77 -24.52
CA TRP A 17 7.99 5.69 -24.50
C TRP A 17 7.37 4.85 -25.63
N ALA A 18 8.08 4.61 -26.73
CA ALA A 18 7.54 3.92 -27.89
C ALA A 18 7.00 2.53 -27.55
N GLY A 19 7.81 1.67 -26.93
CA GLY A 19 7.40 0.31 -26.55
C GLY A 19 6.29 0.29 -25.49
N SER A 20 6.41 1.12 -24.46
CA SER A 20 5.42 1.19 -23.38
C SER A 20 4.07 1.77 -23.82
N SER A 21 4.00 2.45 -24.97
CA SER A 21 2.77 3.07 -25.45
C SER A 21 1.73 2.07 -25.96
N TRP A 22 2.13 0.86 -26.33
CA TRP A 22 1.26 -0.15 -26.93
C TRP A 22 1.54 -1.59 -26.44
N TYR A 23 2.34 -1.77 -25.41
CA TYR A 23 2.74 -3.10 -24.92
C TYR A 23 1.55 -4.01 -24.60
N PHE A 24 0.45 -3.44 -24.10
CA PHE A 24 -0.77 -4.17 -23.76
C PHE A 24 -1.39 -4.84 -24.99
N LEU A 25 -1.30 -4.23 -26.18
CA LEU A 25 -1.69 -4.88 -27.43
C LEU A 25 -0.77 -6.04 -27.77
N ARG A 26 0.55 -5.87 -27.58
CA ARG A 26 1.52 -6.95 -27.79
C ARG A 26 1.30 -8.14 -26.86
N TYR A 27 0.83 -7.90 -25.65
CA TYR A 27 0.51 -8.98 -24.70
C TYR A 27 -0.66 -9.86 -25.15
N MET A 28 -1.55 -9.35 -25.99
CA MET A 28 -2.64 -10.13 -26.58
C MET A 28 -2.13 -11.19 -27.57
N ASP A 29 -0.96 -10.95 -28.19
CA ASP A 29 -0.36 -11.85 -29.18
C ASP A 29 1.18 -11.84 -29.09
N PRO A 30 1.76 -12.35 -27.99
CA PRO A 30 3.18 -12.15 -27.67
C PRO A 30 4.14 -12.93 -28.59
N LYS A 31 3.66 -13.97 -29.29
CA LYS A 31 4.47 -14.85 -30.13
C LYS A 31 4.38 -14.54 -31.61
N ASN A 32 3.61 -13.55 -32.03
CA ASN A 32 3.46 -13.17 -33.44
C ASN A 32 4.72 -12.48 -33.96
N ASN A 33 5.31 -13.03 -35.01
CA ASN A 33 6.50 -12.48 -35.66
C ASN A 33 6.20 -11.65 -36.92
N GLY A 34 4.97 -11.67 -37.40
CA GLY A 34 4.54 -10.97 -38.60
C GLY A 34 3.88 -9.61 -38.33
N GLU A 35 3.15 -9.52 -37.25
CA GLU A 35 2.37 -8.34 -36.84
C GLU A 35 2.58 -8.03 -35.38
N PHE A 36 2.27 -6.80 -34.97
CA PHE A 36 2.35 -6.41 -33.55
C PHE A 36 1.28 -7.11 -32.69
N CYS A 37 0.13 -7.41 -33.30
CA CYS A 37 -0.97 -8.19 -32.73
C CYS A 37 -1.90 -8.57 -33.88
N ALA A 38 -2.31 -9.83 -33.98
CA ALA A 38 -3.31 -10.27 -34.95
C ALA A 38 -4.65 -9.59 -34.66
N LYS A 39 -5.34 -9.17 -35.71
CA LYS A 39 -6.58 -8.39 -35.60
C LYS A 39 -7.69 -9.14 -34.85
N ASP A 40 -7.84 -10.43 -35.11
CA ASP A 40 -8.83 -11.28 -34.45
C ASP A 40 -8.58 -11.40 -32.93
N LEU A 41 -7.31 -11.44 -32.49
CA LEU A 41 -6.96 -11.44 -31.06
C LEU A 41 -7.19 -10.08 -30.42
N SER A 42 -6.84 -9.00 -31.12
CA SER A 42 -7.12 -7.64 -30.63
C SER A 42 -8.64 -7.38 -30.55
N ASP A 43 -9.43 -7.92 -31.47
CA ASP A 43 -10.88 -7.80 -31.43
C ASP A 43 -11.51 -8.67 -30.32
N TYR A 44 -10.94 -9.86 -30.08
CA TYR A 44 -11.40 -10.75 -28.99
C TYR A 44 -11.14 -10.16 -27.60
N TRP A 45 -9.91 -9.71 -27.32
CA TRP A 45 -9.56 -9.13 -26.03
C TRP A 45 -10.10 -7.71 -25.81
N GLY A 46 -10.22 -6.94 -26.88
CA GLY A 46 -10.77 -5.59 -26.87
C GLY A 46 -9.95 -4.60 -26.04
N GLN A 47 -10.64 -3.72 -25.34
CA GLN A 47 -10.02 -2.79 -24.40
C GLN A 47 -9.52 -3.53 -23.14
N VAL A 48 -8.44 -3.02 -22.54
CA VAL A 48 -8.02 -3.49 -21.21
C VAL A 48 -9.10 -3.14 -20.19
N ASP A 49 -9.61 -4.14 -19.48
CA ASP A 49 -10.74 -3.97 -18.54
C ASP A 49 -10.40 -3.04 -17.38
N LEU A 50 -9.20 -3.20 -16.80
CA LEU A 50 -8.72 -2.44 -15.67
C LEU A 50 -7.24 -2.10 -15.83
N TYR A 51 -6.92 -0.82 -15.76
CA TYR A 51 -5.56 -0.31 -15.82
C TYR A 51 -5.24 0.50 -14.57
N ILE A 52 -4.24 0.07 -13.81
CA ILE A 52 -3.85 0.71 -12.54
C ILE A 52 -2.41 1.19 -12.66
N GLY A 53 -2.18 2.47 -12.35
CA GLY A 53 -0.84 3.05 -12.39
C GLY A 53 -0.79 4.41 -11.69
N GLY A 54 0.43 4.91 -11.44
CA GLY A 54 0.61 6.20 -10.78
C GLY A 54 0.21 7.38 -11.66
N SER A 55 -0.28 8.44 -11.04
CA SER A 55 -0.65 9.68 -11.72
C SER A 55 0.52 10.41 -12.37
N GLU A 56 1.77 10.12 -11.97
CA GLU A 56 3.00 10.65 -12.60
C GLU A 56 3.17 10.24 -14.06
N HIS A 57 2.44 9.21 -14.50
CA HIS A 57 2.44 8.75 -15.90
C HIS A 57 1.43 9.47 -16.80
N ALA A 58 0.64 10.40 -16.26
CA ALA A 58 -0.43 11.08 -17.00
C ALA A 58 0.07 11.84 -18.23
N THR A 59 1.17 12.60 -18.10
CA THR A 59 1.75 13.40 -19.18
C THR A 59 2.75 12.65 -20.07
N GLY A 60 3.01 11.40 -19.77
CA GLY A 60 3.92 10.53 -20.52
C GLY A 60 3.19 9.31 -21.07
N HIS A 61 3.37 8.18 -20.40
CA HIS A 61 2.85 6.88 -20.82
C HIS A 61 1.34 6.89 -21.12
N LEU A 62 0.50 7.46 -20.25
CA LEU A 62 -0.96 7.43 -20.47
C LEU A 62 -1.38 8.26 -21.68
N LEU A 63 -0.76 9.43 -21.88
CA LEU A 63 -1.01 10.27 -23.06
C LEU A 63 -0.58 9.56 -24.34
N TYR A 64 0.61 8.97 -24.35
CA TYR A 64 1.11 8.26 -25.53
C TYR A 64 0.33 6.98 -25.83
N SER A 65 -0.08 6.22 -24.81
CA SER A 65 -0.90 5.03 -25.01
C SER A 65 -2.22 5.38 -25.69
N ARG A 66 -2.84 6.47 -25.28
CA ARG A 66 -4.08 6.95 -25.86
C ARG A 66 -3.89 7.46 -27.30
N PHE A 67 -2.81 8.21 -27.54
CA PHE A 67 -2.45 8.65 -28.90
C PHE A 67 -2.19 7.48 -29.85
N TRP A 68 -1.40 6.49 -29.43
CA TRP A 68 -1.12 5.31 -30.23
C TRP A 68 -2.38 4.49 -30.49
N ASN A 69 -3.25 4.33 -29.52
CA ASN A 69 -4.51 3.60 -29.70
C ASN A 69 -5.38 4.27 -30.79
N MET A 70 -5.55 5.59 -30.72
CA MET A 70 -6.30 6.35 -31.73
C MET A 70 -5.66 6.23 -33.09
N PHE A 71 -4.34 6.38 -33.19
CA PHE A 71 -3.61 6.23 -34.46
C PHE A 71 -3.79 4.83 -35.07
N LEU A 72 -3.64 3.77 -34.27
CA LEU A 72 -3.81 2.40 -34.74
C LEU A 72 -5.25 2.12 -35.19
N LYS A 73 -6.23 2.68 -34.51
CA LYS A 73 -7.64 2.63 -34.94
C LYS A 73 -7.84 3.34 -36.27
N ASP A 74 -7.36 4.57 -36.42
CA ASP A 74 -7.48 5.34 -37.68
C ASP A 74 -6.83 4.62 -38.86
N ARG A 75 -5.79 3.84 -38.59
CA ARG A 75 -5.11 2.99 -39.58
C ARG A 75 -5.79 1.63 -39.79
N GLY A 76 -6.84 1.30 -39.03
CA GLY A 76 -7.61 0.07 -39.18
C GLY A 76 -6.99 -1.18 -38.56
N TYR A 77 -5.95 -1.02 -37.72
CA TYR A 77 -5.29 -2.13 -37.02
C TYR A 77 -6.07 -2.66 -35.82
N ILE A 78 -6.78 -1.78 -35.14
CA ILE A 78 -7.64 -2.11 -33.99
C ILE A 78 -9.01 -1.42 -34.13
N ASN A 79 -10.00 -1.84 -33.35
CA ASN A 79 -11.36 -1.29 -33.39
C ASN A 79 -11.69 -0.35 -32.22
N GLN A 80 -10.92 -0.38 -31.14
CA GLN A 80 -11.20 0.32 -29.89
C GLN A 80 -10.83 1.81 -29.97
N ASP A 81 -11.71 2.70 -29.50
CA ASP A 81 -11.46 4.15 -29.42
C ASP A 81 -10.47 4.49 -28.31
N GLU A 82 -10.61 3.85 -27.16
CA GLU A 82 -9.79 4.07 -25.99
C GLU A 82 -9.08 2.79 -25.57
N PRO A 83 -7.85 2.85 -25.04
CA PRO A 83 -7.09 1.66 -24.67
C PRO A 83 -7.64 0.94 -23.44
N PHE A 84 -8.23 1.68 -22.48
CA PHE A 84 -8.64 1.18 -21.18
C PHE A 84 -10.10 1.47 -20.90
N GLN A 85 -10.86 0.46 -20.38
CA GLN A 85 -12.24 0.65 -19.95
C GLN A 85 -12.32 1.40 -18.63
N LYS A 86 -11.44 1.03 -17.68
CA LYS A 86 -11.32 1.67 -16.38
C LYS A 86 -9.87 1.97 -16.06
N LEU A 87 -9.58 3.24 -15.79
CA LEU A 87 -8.27 3.72 -15.34
C LEU A 87 -8.37 4.16 -13.89
N ILE A 88 -7.47 3.65 -13.06
CA ILE A 88 -7.30 4.07 -11.67
C ILE A 88 -5.88 4.60 -11.49
N ASN A 89 -5.76 5.85 -11.09
CA ASN A 89 -4.50 6.47 -10.76
C ASN A 89 -4.24 6.36 -9.26
N GLN A 90 -3.21 5.59 -8.90
CA GLN A 90 -2.77 5.47 -7.51
C GLN A 90 -2.18 6.79 -7.02
N GLY A 91 -2.48 7.14 -5.76
CA GLY A 91 -1.77 8.19 -5.04
C GLY A 91 -0.32 7.77 -4.74
N MET A 92 0.56 8.76 -4.63
CA MET A 92 1.97 8.50 -4.29
C MET A 92 2.15 8.28 -2.80
N ILE A 93 3.08 7.40 -2.44
CA ILE A 93 3.63 7.34 -1.09
C ILE A 93 4.71 8.42 -1.00
N LEU A 94 4.53 9.35 -0.07
CA LEU A 94 5.38 10.51 0.11
C LEU A 94 6.37 10.27 1.26
N GLY A 95 7.57 10.84 1.14
CA GLY A 95 8.58 10.80 2.19
C GLY A 95 8.46 12.00 3.14
N MET A 96 8.93 11.81 4.34
CA MET A 96 9.10 12.88 5.31
C MET A 96 10.53 13.43 5.20
N SER A 97 10.74 14.51 4.45
CA SER A 97 12.05 15.16 4.33
C SER A 97 12.45 15.84 5.65
N ALA A 98 13.74 15.92 5.86
CA ALA A 98 14.34 16.66 6.97
C ALA A 98 15.23 17.79 6.43
N PHE A 99 15.23 18.92 7.13
CA PHE A 99 16.00 20.09 6.74
C PHE A 99 16.78 20.66 7.91
N VAL A 100 17.98 21.13 7.57
CA VAL A 100 18.80 21.99 8.43
C VAL A 100 18.87 23.39 7.83
N TYR A 101 19.11 24.38 8.68
CA TYR A 101 19.21 25.78 8.29
C TYR A 101 20.65 26.27 8.46
N ARG A 102 21.36 26.49 7.36
CA ARG A 102 22.69 27.06 7.32
C ARG A 102 22.62 28.58 7.27
N ILE A 103 23.33 29.27 8.15
CA ILE A 103 23.41 30.74 8.12
C ILE A 103 24.24 31.16 6.90
N ASP A 104 23.72 32.08 6.10
CA ASP A 104 24.32 32.53 4.85
C ASP A 104 25.78 32.95 5.02
N GLY A 105 26.63 32.45 4.14
CA GLY A 105 28.07 32.78 4.12
C GLY A 105 28.91 32.16 5.25
N THR A 106 28.33 31.27 6.05
CA THR A 106 29.04 30.60 7.18
C THR A 106 28.98 29.09 7.10
N ASN A 107 29.63 28.39 8.03
CA ASN A 107 29.42 26.96 8.30
C ASN A 107 28.68 26.76 9.63
N GLN A 108 27.82 27.67 9.99
CA GLN A 108 26.97 27.58 11.19
C GLN A 108 25.56 27.17 10.82
N PHE A 109 24.99 26.27 11.61
CA PHE A 109 23.65 25.74 11.45
C PHE A 109 22.80 26.11 12.66
N VAL A 110 21.61 26.63 12.40
CA VAL A 110 20.70 27.09 13.45
C VAL A 110 19.45 26.20 13.51
N SER A 111 19.04 25.83 14.74
CA SER A 111 17.84 25.00 14.99
C SER A 111 16.57 25.70 14.43
N LYS A 112 15.59 24.90 13.99
CA LYS A 112 14.38 25.34 13.31
C LYS A 112 13.70 26.57 13.92
N SER A 113 13.45 26.56 15.23
CA SER A 113 12.70 27.63 15.90
C SER A 113 13.44 28.97 15.92
N LEU A 114 14.77 28.93 15.89
CA LEU A 114 15.67 30.07 15.91
C LEU A 114 16.00 30.59 14.48
N ALA A 115 15.72 29.81 13.44
CA ALA A 115 16.09 30.13 12.06
C ALA A 115 15.48 31.45 11.56
N LYS A 116 14.31 31.84 12.07
CA LYS A 116 13.65 33.12 11.74
C LYS A 116 14.47 34.38 12.07
N ASP A 117 15.43 34.27 13.00
CA ASP A 117 16.25 35.38 13.45
C ASP A 117 17.52 35.57 12.61
N TYR A 118 17.73 34.73 11.58
CA TYR A 118 18.90 34.71 10.72
C TYR A 118 18.51 34.69 9.23
N GLN A 119 19.40 35.10 8.37
CA GLN A 119 19.32 34.80 6.94
C GLN A 119 19.91 33.42 6.73
N THR A 120 19.11 32.48 6.24
CA THR A 120 19.47 31.07 6.19
C THR A 120 19.18 30.41 4.86
N GLN A 121 19.99 29.44 4.48
CA GLN A 121 19.73 28.50 3.42
C GLN A 121 19.17 27.19 3.99
N LYS A 122 18.02 26.75 3.51
CA LYS A 122 17.38 25.48 3.85
C LYS A 122 18.03 24.36 3.03
N ILE A 123 18.55 23.33 3.69
CA ILE A 123 19.29 22.21 3.08
C ILE A 123 18.65 20.89 3.50
N HIS A 124 18.35 20.01 2.53
CA HIS A 124 17.92 18.64 2.81
C HIS A 124 19.03 17.86 3.49
N VAL A 125 18.65 17.05 4.48
CA VAL A 125 19.54 16.10 5.15
C VAL A 125 18.95 14.71 5.08
N ASP A 126 19.84 13.71 5.16
CA ASP A 126 19.41 12.32 5.19
C ASP A 126 18.60 12.05 6.45
N VAL A 127 17.43 11.45 6.28
CA VAL A 127 16.52 11.17 7.40
C VAL A 127 17.12 10.15 8.39
N SER A 128 18.10 9.36 7.97
CA SER A 128 18.85 8.45 8.83
C SER A 128 19.74 9.19 9.86
N LEU A 129 20.02 10.48 9.64
CA LEU A 129 20.79 11.32 10.57
C LEU A 129 19.94 11.87 11.73
N LEU A 130 18.66 11.54 11.78
CA LEU A 130 17.80 11.90 12.90
C LEU A 130 17.85 10.84 13.99
N LYS A 131 17.74 11.26 15.25
CA LYS A 131 17.75 10.34 16.41
C LYS A 131 16.40 9.61 16.54
N GLY A 132 16.36 8.37 16.11
CA GLY A 132 15.15 7.54 16.20
C GLY A 132 13.96 8.15 15.47
N THR A 133 12.85 8.34 16.19
CA THR A 133 11.60 8.90 15.64
C THR A 133 11.42 10.39 15.91
N SER A 134 12.44 11.04 16.51
CA SER A 134 12.40 12.46 16.84
C SER A 134 12.86 13.33 15.67
N ASP A 135 12.64 14.63 15.76
CA ASP A 135 13.17 15.61 14.79
C ASP A 135 14.58 16.10 15.18
N GLU A 136 15.20 15.50 16.22
CA GLU A 136 16.55 15.84 16.69
C GLU A 136 17.61 15.29 15.75
N LEU A 137 18.50 16.16 15.29
CA LEU A 137 19.65 15.79 14.45
C LEU A 137 20.74 15.12 15.31
N ASP A 138 21.31 14.03 14.80
CA ASP A 138 22.59 13.52 15.28
C ASP A 138 23.71 14.37 14.69
N ILE A 139 24.22 15.31 15.50
CA ILE A 139 25.23 16.29 15.08
C ILE A 139 26.53 15.61 14.66
N GLU A 140 26.97 14.57 15.36
CA GLU A 140 28.21 13.87 15.03
C GLU A 140 28.07 13.07 13.74
N ALA A 141 26.94 12.41 13.53
CA ALA A 141 26.65 11.74 12.27
C ALA A 141 26.56 12.75 11.11
N PHE A 142 25.94 13.91 11.32
CA PHE A 142 25.85 14.97 10.31
C PHE A 142 27.21 15.54 9.93
N LYS A 143 28.10 15.81 10.91
CA LYS A 143 29.49 16.28 10.64
C LYS A 143 30.25 15.28 9.78
N ASN A 144 30.05 13.99 10.02
CA ASN A 144 30.71 12.91 9.28
C ASN A 144 30.03 12.57 7.94
N TRP A 145 28.85 13.09 7.67
CA TRP A 145 28.10 12.77 6.45
C TRP A 145 28.74 13.31 5.17
N ARG A 146 29.29 14.56 5.25
CA ARG A 146 29.99 15.19 4.14
C ARG A 146 31.17 16.00 4.63
N ALA A 147 32.26 15.98 3.88
CA ALA A 147 33.48 16.70 4.25
C ALA A 147 33.30 18.20 4.48
N GLU A 148 32.34 18.83 3.78
CA GLU A 148 31.98 20.26 3.95
C GLU A 148 31.37 20.59 5.31
N PHE A 149 30.91 19.60 6.06
CA PHE A 149 30.24 19.74 7.37
C PHE A 149 31.14 19.34 8.56
N ASN A 150 32.36 18.88 8.31
CA ASN A 150 33.28 18.42 9.40
C ASN A 150 33.46 19.48 10.49
N ASP A 151 33.62 20.74 10.09
CA ASP A 151 33.83 21.88 10.99
C ASP A 151 32.53 22.68 11.25
N ALA A 152 31.36 22.08 11.03
CA ALA A 152 30.08 22.73 11.25
C ALA A 152 29.85 23.06 12.74
N GLU A 153 29.39 24.30 12.98
CA GLU A 153 28.99 24.77 14.30
C GLU A 153 27.44 24.82 14.38
N PHE A 154 26.89 24.62 15.60
CA PHE A 154 25.45 24.52 15.77
C PHE A 154 24.92 25.46 16.85
N ILE A 155 23.90 26.23 16.48
CA ILE A 155 23.11 27.04 17.42
C ILE A 155 21.89 26.18 17.82
N LEU A 156 21.92 25.76 19.08
CA LEU A 156 21.00 24.76 19.61
C LEU A 156 19.80 25.42 20.30
N GLU A 157 18.69 24.71 20.33
CA GLU A 157 17.49 25.00 21.11
C GLU A 157 17.44 24.00 22.29
N ASP A 158 17.47 24.49 23.52
CA ASP A 158 17.49 23.65 24.72
C ASP A 158 18.51 22.50 24.69
N GLY A 159 19.70 22.79 24.13
CA GLY A 159 20.79 21.80 24.02
C GLY A 159 20.64 20.80 22.89
N LYS A 160 19.67 20.95 22.00
CA LYS A 160 19.37 20.07 20.86
C LYS A 160 19.31 20.85 19.56
N TYR A 161 19.61 20.17 18.48
CA TYR A 161 19.35 20.67 17.12
C TYR A 161 18.09 20.04 16.59
N ILE A 162 17.06 20.83 16.33
CA ILE A 162 15.77 20.37 15.80
C ILE A 162 15.66 20.72 14.32
N CYS A 163 15.48 19.69 13.51
CA CYS A 163 15.25 19.81 12.07
C CYS A 163 13.81 20.21 11.76
N GLU A 164 13.61 20.86 10.62
CA GLU A 164 12.27 20.99 10.05
C GLU A 164 11.90 19.72 9.28
N ARG A 165 10.60 19.37 9.32
CA ARG A 165 10.07 18.24 8.57
C ARG A 165 9.01 18.70 7.59
N GLU A 166 9.07 18.18 6.37
CA GLU A 166 8.05 18.43 5.33
C GLU A 166 7.74 17.15 4.57
N VAL A 167 6.48 17.01 4.18
CA VAL A 167 6.03 15.90 3.35
C VAL A 167 6.34 16.21 1.89
N GLU A 168 7.13 15.39 1.23
CA GLU A 168 7.54 15.58 -0.15
C GLU A 168 7.53 14.25 -0.91
N LYS A 169 7.58 14.34 -2.25
CA LYS A 169 7.83 13.16 -3.09
C LYS A 169 9.18 12.53 -2.69
N MET A 170 9.20 11.20 -2.49
CA MET A 170 10.45 10.47 -2.23
C MET A 170 11.40 10.60 -3.40
N SER A 171 12.64 10.99 -3.13
CA SER A 171 13.73 10.95 -4.11
C SER A 171 15.09 10.85 -3.44
N LYS A 172 16.06 10.24 -4.13
CA LYS A 172 17.43 10.12 -3.64
C LYS A 172 18.07 11.49 -3.37
N SER A 173 17.73 12.52 -4.17
CA SER A 173 18.26 13.87 -4.02
C SER A 173 17.70 14.62 -2.81
N LYS A 174 16.61 14.14 -2.23
CA LYS A 174 15.97 14.70 -1.03
C LYS A 174 16.29 13.91 0.25
N TYR A 175 16.99 12.79 0.10
CA TYR A 175 17.41 11.92 1.23
C TYR A 175 16.25 11.49 2.14
N ASN A 176 15.07 11.31 1.57
CA ASN A 176 13.82 10.95 2.26
C ASN A 176 13.25 9.62 1.80
N VAL A 177 14.08 8.78 1.17
CA VAL A 177 13.67 7.47 0.66
C VAL A 177 13.69 6.46 1.79
N VAL A 178 12.64 5.63 1.87
CA VAL A 178 12.60 4.42 2.67
C VAL A 178 12.90 3.24 1.75
N ASN A 179 13.87 2.43 2.11
CA ASN A 179 14.23 1.25 1.34
C ASN A 179 13.26 0.09 1.69
N PRO A 180 12.54 -0.48 0.71
CA PRO A 180 11.65 -1.62 0.95
C PRO A 180 12.36 -2.86 1.49
N ASP A 181 13.62 -3.09 1.07
CA ASP A 181 14.39 -4.25 1.50
C ASP A 181 14.66 -4.21 3.02
N ASP A 182 15.02 -3.04 3.56
CA ASP A 182 15.26 -2.86 4.99
C ASP A 182 13.98 -3.14 5.81
N ILE A 183 12.83 -2.70 5.30
CA ILE A 183 11.53 -2.96 5.94
C ILE A 183 11.17 -4.45 5.84
N ALA A 184 11.44 -5.10 4.71
CA ALA A 184 11.18 -6.52 4.54
C ALA A 184 12.08 -7.38 5.42
N GLU A 185 13.34 -7.00 5.65
CA GLU A 185 14.25 -7.66 6.58
C GLU A 185 13.80 -7.51 8.05
N GLU A 186 13.32 -6.33 8.45
CA GLU A 186 12.94 -6.06 9.84
C GLU A 186 11.55 -6.62 10.20
N TYR A 187 10.56 -6.45 9.31
CA TYR A 187 9.15 -6.75 9.58
C TYR A 187 8.57 -7.89 8.75
N GLY A 188 9.25 -8.30 7.68
CA GLY A 188 8.74 -9.26 6.70
C GLY A 188 7.98 -8.61 5.54
N ALA A 189 8.04 -9.27 4.36
CA ALA A 189 7.41 -8.78 3.15
C ALA A 189 5.88 -8.66 3.27
N ASP A 190 5.22 -9.57 3.98
CA ASP A 190 3.77 -9.53 4.20
C ASP A 190 3.36 -8.31 5.04
N CYS A 191 4.19 -7.91 6.01
CA CYS A 191 3.94 -6.70 6.80
C CYS A 191 4.03 -5.44 5.92
N LEU A 192 5.04 -5.34 5.05
CA LEU A 192 5.18 -4.24 4.09
C LEU A 192 3.97 -4.16 3.17
N ARG A 193 3.57 -5.28 2.54
CA ARG A 193 2.41 -5.35 1.63
C ARG A 193 1.11 -4.90 2.29
N LEU A 194 0.81 -5.46 3.47
CA LEU A 194 -0.37 -5.07 4.25
C LEU A 194 -0.35 -3.59 4.63
N TYR A 195 0.82 -3.07 5.03
CA TYR A 195 0.96 -1.69 5.45
C TYR A 195 0.74 -0.71 4.29
N GLU A 196 1.28 -1.00 3.11
CA GLU A 196 1.06 -0.17 1.91
C GLU A 196 -0.44 -0.08 1.55
N MET A 197 -1.17 -1.21 1.63
CA MET A 197 -2.61 -1.22 1.42
C MET A 197 -3.38 -0.50 2.55
N PHE A 198 -2.88 -0.56 3.79
CA PHE A 198 -3.52 0.03 4.97
C PHE A 198 -3.38 1.55 5.07
N LEU A 199 -2.35 2.15 4.47
CA LEU A 199 -2.02 3.58 4.60
C LEU A 199 -3.19 4.53 4.30
N GLY A 200 -4.14 4.13 3.45
CA GLY A 200 -5.33 4.92 3.14
C GLY A 200 -5.92 4.59 1.76
N PRO A 201 -6.91 5.36 1.30
CA PRO A 201 -7.56 5.14 0.00
C PRO A 201 -6.56 5.11 -1.16
N LEU A 202 -6.77 4.22 -2.14
CA LEU A 202 -5.83 3.94 -3.22
C LEU A 202 -5.42 5.17 -4.01
N GLU A 203 -6.35 6.06 -4.32
CA GLU A 203 -6.14 7.22 -5.19
C GLU A 203 -5.52 8.43 -4.47
N GLN A 204 -5.39 8.38 -3.14
CA GLN A 204 -4.85 9.49 -2.36
C GLN A 204 -3.35 9.33 -2.09
N SER A 205 -2.60 10.42 -2.24
CA SER A 205 -1.21 10.46 -1.79
C SER A 205 -1.12 10.46 -0.26
N LYS A 206 -0.14 9.75 0.31
CA LYS A 206 -0.04 9.47 1.74
C LYS A 206 1.40 9.59 2.20
N PRO A 207 1.67 10.24 3.35
CA PRO A 207 3.01 10.22 3.93
C PRO A 207 3.32 8.81 4.49
N TRP A 208 4.52 8.33 4.23
CA TRP A 208 5.05 7.14 4.88
C TRP A 208 5.31 7.42 6.36
N ASN A 209 4.89 6.49 7.21
CA ASN A 209 5.18 6.53 8.64
C ASN A 209 5.58 5.13 9.13
N THR A 210 6.86 4.91 9.36
CA THR A 210 7.41 3.62 9.82
C THR A 210 6.79 3.13 11.13
N GLN A 211 6.33 4.04 12.01
CA GLN A 211 5.68 3.65 13.27
C GLN A 211 4.39 2.86 13.05
N GLY A 212 3.67 3.09 11.95
CA GLY A 212 2.45 2.37 11.61
C GLY A 212 2.66 0.89 11.30
N LEU A 213 3.88 0.48 10.91
CA LEU A 213 4.24 -0.93 10.66
C LEU A 213 4.03 -1.80 11.89
N SER A 214 4.32 -1.29 13.09
CA SER A 214 4.17 -2.05 14.34
C SER A 214 2.74 -2.54 14.57
N GLY A 215 1.75 -1.74 14.18
CA GLY A 215 0.33 -2.12 14.26
C GLY A 215 -0.04 -3.28 13.33
N VAL A 216 0.44 -3.23 12.10
CA VAL A 216 0.24 -4.28 11.10
C VAL A 216 1.02 -5.55 11.47
N TYR A 217 2.25 -5.41 11.93
CA TYR A 217 3.05 -6.54 12.42
C TYR A 217 2.39 -7.22 13.63
N GLY A 218 1.84 -6.42 14.56
CA GLY A 218 1.06 -6.94 15.67
C GLY A 218 -0.21 -7.69 15.24
N PHE A 219 -0.86 -7.23 14.17
CA PHE A 219 -1.99 -7.95 13.54
C PHE A 219 -1.54 -9.30 12.97
N LEU A 220 -0.46 -9.36 12.18
CA LEU A 220 0.04 -10.61 11.61
C LEU A 220 0.37 -11.64 12.68
N LYS A 221 0.99 -11.23 13.80
CA LYS A 221 1.24 -12.11 14.95
C LYS A 221 -0.06 -12.65 15.55
N LYS A 222 -1.08 -11.80 15.71
CA LYS A 222 -2.38 -12.22 16.23
C LYS A 222 -3.08 -13.18 15.29
N PHE A 223 -3.01 -12.91 13.97
CA PHE A 223 -3.57 -13.77 12.94
C PHE A 223 -2.91 -15.16 12.96
N TYR A 224 -1.58 -15.21 12.95
CA TYR A 224 -0.83 -16.47 13.06
C TYR A 224 -1.21 -17.25 14.32
N ASN A 225 -1.27 -16.57 15.46
CA ASN A 225 -1.58 -17.19 16.75
C ASN A 225 -3.01 -17.73 16.89
N LEU A 226 -3.93 -17.43 15.96
CA LEU A 226 -5.25 -18.10 15.93
C LEU A 226 -5.14 -19.60 15.62
N TYR A 227 -4.06 -20.01 14.93
CA TYR A 227 -3.84 -21.40 14.51
C TYR A 227 -3.01 -22.20 15.52
N PHE A 228 -2.57 -21.57 16.61
CA PHE A 228 -1.64 -22.17 17.56
C PHE A 228 -2.13 -22.05 19.01
N ASP A 229 -1.76 -23.04 19.82
CA ASP A 229 -1.78 -22.95 21.28
C ASP A 229 -0.33 -23.03 21.78
N GLY A 230 0.22 -21.86 22.17
CA GLY A 230 1.65 -21.70 22.33
C GLY A 230 2.39 -21.96 21.03
N ASP A 231 3.33 -22.91 21.04
CA ASP A 231 4.11 -23.30 19.84
C ASP A 231 3.46 -24.47 19.07
N ASN A 232 2.34 -25.02 19.54
CA ASN A 232 1.69 -26.16 18.93
C ASN A 232 0.59 -25.73 17.97
N PHE A 233 0.64 -26.23 16.72
CA PHE A 233 -0.47 -26.08 15.79
C PHE A 233 -1.73 -26.77 16.36
N SER A 234 -2.79 -25.99 16.57
CA SER A 234 -3.99 -26.39 17.33
C SER A 234 -5.27 -25.92 16.65
N VAL A 235 -5.62 -26.57 15.54
CA VAL A 235 -6.87 -26.32 14.81
C VAL A 235 -7.83 -27.48 15.05
N SER A 236 -9.10 -27.17 15.31
CA SER A 236 -10.17 -28.12 15.68
C SER A 236 -11.14 -28.32 14.51
N GLU A 237 -11.61 -29.57 14.32
CA GLU A 237 -12.67 -29.92 13.39
C GLU A 237 -14.08 -29.76 13.99
N GLU A 238 -14.20 -29.25 15.22
CA GLU A 238 -15.51 -28.98 15.82
C GLU A 238 -16.30 -27.96 15.02
N GLU A 239 -17.63 -28.08 15.05
CA GLU A 239 -18.52 -27.15 14.40
C GLU A 239 -18.39 -25.74 14.98
N PRO A 240 -18.31 -24.70 14.14
CA PRO A 240 -18.23 -23.33 14.61
C PRO A 240 -19.54 -22.87 15.25
N THR A 241 -19.41 -22.00 16.22
CA THR A 241 -20.56 -21.33 16.86
C THR A 241 -21.20 -20.32 15.91
N LYS A 242 -22.46 -19.93 16.18
CA LYS A 242 -23.15 -18.86 15.44
C LYS A 242 -22.37 -17.54 15.48
N ALA A 243 -21.73 -17.23 16.62
CA ALA A 243 -20.92 -16.01 16.77
C ALA A 243 -19.66 -16.04 15.88
N GLU A 244 -18.95 -17.16 15.80
CA GLU A 244 -17.79 -17.31 14.92
C GLU A 244 -18.18 -17.22 13.45
N LEU A 245 -19.26 -17.88 13.03
CA LEU A 245 -19.80 -17.78 11.67
C LEU A 245 -20.23 -16.35 11.33
N LYS A 246 -20.84 -15.62 12.25
CA LYS A 246 -21.19 -14.21 12.06
C LYS A 246 -19.95 -13.35 11.80
N VAL A 247 -18.87 -13.54 12.56
CA VAL A 247 -17.61 -12.81 12.35
C VAL A 247 -17.07 -13.09 10.95
N LEU A 248 -17.00 -14.36 10.56
CA LEU A 248 -16.48 -14.75 9.23
C LEU A 248 -17.33 -14.16 8.11
N HIS A 249 -18.64 -14.32 8.16
CA HIS A 249 -19.52 -13.85 7.08
C HIS A 249 -19.65 -12.32 7.02
N THR A 250 -19.49 -11.62 8.15
CA THR A 250 -19.32 -10.16 8.17
C THR A 250 -18.05 -9.75 7.44
N LEU A 251 -16.94 -10.47 7.68
CA LEU A 251 -15.69 -10.24 6.98
C LEU A 251 -15.84 -10.51 5.48
N ILE A 252 -16.42 -11.65 5.07
CA ILE A 252 -16.63 -12.00 3.64
C ILE A 252 -17.42 -10.89 2.94
N LYS A 253 -18.54 -10.45 3.52
CA LYS A 253 -19.40 -9.39 2.96
C LYS A 253 -18.61 -8.10 2.75
N LYS A 254 -17.90 -7.66 3.78
CA LYS A 254 -17.14 -6.41 3.74
C LYS A 254 -15.95 -6.49 2.80
N PHE A 255 -15.19 -7.58 2.84
CA PHE A 255 -14.05 -7.81 1.97
C PHE A 255 -14.46 -7.83 0.50
N THR A 256 -15.51 -8.56 0.14
CA THR A 256 -16.02 -8.62 -1.23
C THR A 256 -16.40 -7.23 -1.74
N PHE A 257 -17.10 -6.45 -0.92
CA PHE A 257 -17.45 -5.07 -1.26
C PHE A 257 -16.21 -4.19 -1.44
N ASP A 258 -15.26 -4.28 -0.52
CA ASP A 258 -14.05 -3.45 -0.54
C ASP A 258 -13.16 -3.74 -1.76
N ILE A 259 -13.00 -5.01 -2.13
CA ILE A 259 -12.23 -5.39 -3.34
C ILE A 259 -12.90 -4.85 -4.61
N GLN A 260 -14.20 -5.00 -4.74
CA GLN A 260 -14.96 -4.49 -5.90
C GLN A 260 -14.88 -2.95 -6.03
N ASN A 261 -14.70 -2.25 -4.90
CA ASN A 261 -14.63 -0.79 -4.84
C ASN A 261 -13.20 -0.25 -4.63
N PHE A 262 -12.17 -1.09 -4.71
CA PHE A 262 -10.77 -0.71 -4.51
C PHE A 262 -10.47 -0.05 -3.15
N SER A 263 -11.28 -0.36 -2.14
CA SER A 263 -11.16 0.13 -0.77
C SER A 263 -10.24 -0.76 0.07
N PHE A 264 -9.02 -1.01 -0.40
CA PHE A 264 -8.10 -2.00 0.19
C PHE A 264 -7.74 -1.71 1.65
N ASN A 265 -7.66 -0.44 2.03
CA ASN A 265 -7.36 -0.04 3.40
C ASN A 265 -8.45 -0.43 4.40
N THR A 266 -9.72 -0.42 3.99
CA THR A 266 -10.82 -0.83 4.84
C THR A 266 -10.87 -2.35 5.02
N SER A 267 -10.45 -3.13 4.01
CA SER A 267 -10.27 -4.58 4.14
C SER A 267 -9.26 -4.92 5.26
N VAL A 268 -8.10 -4.24 5.29
CA VAL A 268 -7.09 -4.48 6.35
C VAL A 268 -7.66 -4.16 7.74
N SER A 269 -8.40 -3.06 7.88
CA SER A 269 -9.09 -2.74 9.14
C SER A 269 -10.08 -3.84 9.54
N GLN A 270 -10.81 -4.39 8.57
CA GLN A 270 -11.78 -5.45 8.81
C GLN A 270 -11.09 -6.78 9.20
N PHE A 271 -9.92 -7.08 8.62
CA PHE A 271 -9.10 -8.21 9.07
C PHE A 271 -8.72 -8.09 10.55
N MET A 272 -8.28 -6.90 10.97
CA MET A 272 -7.92 -6.64 12.36
C MET A 272 -9.12 -6.82 13.31
N ILE A 273 -10.31 -6.35 12.91
CA ILE A 273 -11.55 -6.51 13.68
C ILE A 273 -11.89 -8.00 13.79
N ALA A 274 -11.94 -8.72 12.68
CA ALA A 274 -12.30 -10.14 12.65
C ALA A 274 -11.35 -10.99 13.51
N VAL A 275 -10.04 -10.80 13.37
CA VAL A 275 -9.03 -11.51 14.17
C VAL A 275 -9.18 -11.21 15.65
N ASN A 276 -9.40 -9.95 16.06
CA ASN A 276 -9.60 -9.61 17.46
C ASN A 276 -10.88 -10.25 18.03
N GLU A 277 -11.97 -10.28 17.26
CA GLU A 277 -13.22 -10.94 17.70
C GLU A 277 -13.05 -12.47 17.81
N LEU A 278 -12.43 -13.11 16.81
CA LEU A 278 -12.14 -14.55 16.87
C LEU A 278 -11.23 -14.92 18.04
N GLN A 279 -10.24 -14.08 18.38
CA GLN A 279 -9.42 -14.28 19.59
C GLN A 279 -10.25 -14.20 20.88
N LYS A 280 -11.19 -13.24 20.99
CA LYS A 280 -12.09 -13.15 22.16
C LYS A 280 -12.98 -14.38 22.29
N LEU A 281 -13.44 -14.94 21.15
CA LEU A 281 -14.22 -16.15 21.08
C LEU A 281 -13.37 -17.42 21.31
N LYS A 282 -12.04 -17.26 21.37
CA LYS A 282 -11.07 -18.39 21.42
C LYS A 282 -11.29 -19.39 20.27
N CYS A 283 -11.62 -18.85 19.09
CA CYS A 283 -11.89 -19.65 17.90
C CYS A 283 -10.60 -20.32 17.40
N ASN A 284 -10.68 -21.65 17.23
CA ASN A 284 -9.64 -22.45 16.58
C ASN A 284 -10.26 -23.44 15.55
N LYS A 285 -11.45 -23.15 15.04
CA LYS A 285 -12.20 -24.06 14.18
C LYS A 285 -11.71 -23.98 12.73
N ILE A 286 -11.40 -25.12 12.12
CA ILE A 286 -10.92 -25.21 10.72
C ILE A 286 -11.91 -24.54 9.76
N ALA A 287 -13.21 -24.73 9.97
CA ALA A 287 -14.27 -24.16 9.14
C ALA A 287 -14.31 -22.61 9.15
N ILE A 288 -13.64 -21.96 10.11
CA ILE A 288 -13.46 -20.51 10.19
C ILE A 288 -12.07 -20.10 9.71
N LEU A 289 -11.03 -20.82 10.14
CA LEU A 289 -9.64 -20.42 9.92
C LEU A 289 -9.17 -20.66 8.49
N GLU A 290 -9.65 -21.73 7.84
CA GLU A 290 -9.35 -22.01 6.43
C GLU A 290 -9.85 -20.90 5.50
N PRO A 291 -11.14 -20.50 5.48
CA PRO A 291 -11.60 -19.40 4.66
C PRO A 291 -11.01 -18.04 5.06
N LEU A 292 -10.66 -17.86 6.36
CA LEU A 292 -9.96 -16.65 6.80
C LEU A 292 -8.57 -16.54 6.15
N ALA A 293 -7.80 -17.62 6.07
CA ALA A 293 -6.51 -17.64 5.39
C ALA A 293 -6.66 -17.27 3.90
N VAL A 294 -7.67 -17.83 3.21
CA VAL A 294 -7.94 -17.51 1.81
C VAL A 294 -8.26 -16.01 1.60
N ILE A 295 -9.04 -15.41 2.49
CA ILE A 295 -9.39 -13.97 2.40
C ILE A 295 -8.16 -13.07 2.63
N VAL A 296 -7.26 -13.45 3.53
CA VAL A 296 -6.07 -12.65 3.87
C VAL A 296 -4.94 -12.86 2.85
N SER A 297 -4.90 -14.00 2.14
CA SER A 297 -3.78 -14.39 1.27
C SER A 297 -3.38 -13.35 0.21
N PRO A 298 -4.27 -12.58 -0.45
CA PRO A 298 -3.85 -11.58 -1.42
C PRO A 298 -3.02 -10.44 -0.82
N TYR A 299 -3.19 -10.19 0.48
CA TYR A 299 -2.47 -9.15 1.23
C TYR A 299 -1.20 -9.67 1.89
N ALA A 300 -1.23 -10.90 2.40
CA ALA A 300 -0.15 -11.53 3.14
C ALA A 300 0.08 -12.98 2.65
N PRO A 301 0.61 -13.15 1.41
CA PRO A 301 0.68 -14.46 0.78
C PRO A 301 1.61 -15.44 1.50
N HIS A 302 2.75 -14.99 2.03
CA HIS A 302 3.73 -15.90 2.62
C HIS A 302 3.23 -16.55 3.90
N ILE A 303 2.67 -15.77 4.82
CA ILE A 303 2.12 -16.30 6.08
C ILE A 303 0.89 -17.18 5.82
N CYS A 304 0.06 -16.83 4.83
CA CYS A 304 -1.11 -17.62 4.48
C CYS A 304 -0.75 -18.94 3.82
N GLU A 305 0.29 -18.97 2.98
CA GLU A 305 0.80 -20.20 2.37
C GLU A 305 1.40 -21.16 3.42
N GLU A 306 2.17 -20.63 4.38
CA GLU A 306 2.69 -21.39 5.53
C GLU A 306 1.55 -22.01 6.36
N LEU A 307 0.50 -21.22 6.65
CA LEU A 307 -0.68 -21.71 7.39
C LEU A 307 -1.46 -22.73 6.57
N TRP A 308 -1.55 -22.57 5.26
CA TRP A 308 -2.23 -23.46 4.33
C TRP A 308 -1.59 -24.84 4.29
N GLU A 309 -0.26 -24.88 4.23
CA GLU A 309 0.51 -26.12 4.33
C GLU A 309 0.27 -26.80 5.69
N LYS A 310 0.27 -26.04 6.80
CA LYS A 310 0.01 -26.59 8.15
C LYS A 310 -1.42 -27.09 8.32
N LEU A 311 -2.39 -26.58 7.57
CA LEU A 311 -3.75 -27.10 7.48
C LEU A 311 -3.82 -28.42 6.67
N GLY A 312 -2.69 -28.93 6.18
CA GLY A 312 -2.59 -30.19 5.45
C GLY A 312 -2.97 -30.12 3.98
N LYS A 313 -3.01 -28.91 3.39
CA LYS A 313 -3.31 -28.71 1.97
C LYS A 313 -2.08 -28.99 1.11
N ASN A 314 -2.30 -29.57 -0.08
CA ASN A 314 -1.24 -29.98 -1.00
C ASN A 314 -1.13 -29.08 -2.24
N THR A 315 -1.99 -28.06 -2.34
CA THR A 315 -2.01 -27.08 -3.42
C THR A 315 -1.71 -25.69 -2.86
N SER A 316 -1.23 -24.75 -3.68
CA SER A 316 -1.08 -23.37 -3.26
C SER A 316 -2.44 -22.71 -2.98
N ILE A 317 -2.49 -21.88 -1.94
CA ILE A 317 -3.68 -21.12 -1.55
C ILE A 317 -4.12 -20.13 -2.66
N GLU A 318 -3.22 -19.75 -3.56
CA GLU A 318 -3.51 -18.82 -4.67
C GLU A 318 -4.56 -19.34 -5.65
N PHE A 319 -4.74 -20.68 -5.72
CA PHE A 319 -5.73 -21.32 -6.60
C PHE A 319 -7.09 -21.51 -5.94
N GLU A 320 -7.21 -21.15 -4.66
CA GLU A 320 -8.47 -21.31 -3.93
C GLU A 320 -9.46 -20.20 -4.28
N LYS A 321 -10.72 -20.59 -4.31
CA LYS A 321 -11.81 -19.63 -4.53
C LYS A 321 -12.09 -18.85 -3.25
N LEU A 322 -12.41 -17.56 -3.41
CA LEU A 322 -12.89 -16.79 -2.28
C LEU A 322 -14.16 -17.42 -1.71
N PRO A 323 -14.28 -17.48 -0.37
CA PRO A 323 -15.43 -18.06 0.28
C PRO A 323 -16.71 -17.30 -0.02
N GLU A 324 -17.79 -18.03 -0.24
CA GLU A 324 -19.11 -17.46 -0.56
C GLU A 324 -19.81 -16.90 0.69
N LEU A 325 -20.48 -15.77 0.51
CA LEU A 325 -21.29 -15.17 1.56
C LEU A 325 -22.56 -15.98 1.79
N ASN A 326 -22.82 -16.33 3.06
CA ASN A 326 -24.14 -16.82 3.49
C ASN A 326 -24.78 -15.79 4.44
N GLU A 327 -25.75 -15.04 3.94
CA GLU A 327 -26.40 -13.97 4.69
C GLU A 327 -27.19 -14.45 5.90
N THR A 328 -27.55 -15.73 5.99
CA THR A 328 -28.29 -16.28 7.14
C THR A 328 -27.50 -16.16 8.45
N TYR A 329 -26.16 -16.16 8.37
CA TYR A 329 -25.31 -15.98 9.54
C TYR A 329 -25.19 -14.51 10.01
N LEU A 330 -25.67 -13.56 9.21
CA LEU A 330 -25.66 -12.13 9.55
C LEU A 330 -26.95 -11.67 10.24
N VAL A 331 -27.98 -12.50 10.23
CA VAL A 331 -29.27 -12.17 10.87
C VAL A 331 -29.08 -12.14 12.39
N GLU A 332 -29.43 -11.04 13.01
CA GLU A 332 -29.47 -10.89 14.45
C GLU A 332 -30.82 -11.35 14.98
N ASP A 333 -30.76 -12.24 15.96
CA ASP A 333 -31.98 -12.68 16.66
C ASP A 333 -32.43 -11.61 17.69
N GLU A 334 -31.48 -10.78 18.14
CA GLU A 334 -31.68 -9.73 19.13
C GLU A 334 -30.99 -8.43 18.73
N ILE A 335 -31.66 -7.32 18.97
CA ILE A 335 -31.11 -5.96 18.81
C ILE A 335 -30.83 -5.37 20.17
N ASN A 336 -29.62 -4.90 20.39
CA ASN A 336 -29.20 -4.27 21.63
C ASN A 336 -29.51 -2.76 21.64
N TYR A 337 -30.47 -2.33 22.44
CA TYR A 337 -30.85 -0.93 22.60
C TYR A 337 -30.13 -0.30 23.79
N PRO A 338 -29.28 0.72 23.61
CA PRO A 338 -28.70 1.45 24.72
C PRO A 338 -29.77 2.31 25.38
N VAL A 339 -30.05 2.04 26.65
CA VAL A 339 -31.00 2.83 27.46
C VAL A 339 -30.25 3.92 28.21
N SER A 340 -30.63 5.16 27.92
CA SER A 340 -30.01 6.35 28.54
C SER A 340 -31.00 7.13 29.37
N PHE A 341 -30.58 7.56 30.58
CA PHE A 341 -31.31 8.51 31.42
C PHE A 341 -30.50 9.81 31.55
N ASN A 342 -31.14 10.93 31.27
CA ASN A 342 -30.51 12.25 31.31
C ASN A 342 -29.19 12.32 30.48
N GLY A 343 -29.19 11.71 29.28
CA GLY A 343 -28.05 11.69 28.38
C GLY A 343 -26.89 10.77 28.78
N LYS A 344 -27.03 9.99 29.84
CA LYS A 344 -26.04 8.98 30.26
C LYS A 344 -26.59 7.58 30.07
N MET A 345 -25.88 6.75 29.29
CA MET A 345 -26.18 5.34 29.12
C MET A 345 -26.14 4.62 30.47
N LYS A 346 -27.16 3.84 30.79
CA LYS A 346 -27.31 3.11 32.07
C LYS A 346 -27.16 1.61 31.87
N PHE A 347 -27.81 1.06 30.86
CA PHE A 347 -27.75 -0.35 30.53
C PHE A 347 -28.10 -0.55 29.07
N THR A 348 -27.88 -1.75 28.57
CA THR A 348 -28.30 -2.20 27.24
C THR A 348 -29.43 -3.18 27.41
N LEU A 349 -30.51 -3.00 26.67
CA LEU A 349 -31.68 -3.91 26.62
C LEU A 349 -31.59 -4.70 25.32
N ALA A 350 -31.45 -6.02 25.40
CA ALA A 350 -31.58 -6.92 24.27
C ALA A 350 -33.06 -7.24 24.01
N LEU A 351 -33.52 -6.93 22.82
CA LEU A 351 -34.88 -7.27 22.37
C LEU A 351 -34.81 -8.12 21.11
N ALA A 352 -35.75 -9.06 20.94
CA ALA A 352 -35.81 -9.84 19.71
C ALA A 352 -35.95 -8.92 18.49
N ALA A 353 -35.26 -9.25 17.40
CA ALA A 353 -35.17 -8.39 16.20
C ALA A 353 -36.54 -8.28 15.47
N ASP A 354 -37.46 -9.19 15.73
CA ASP A 354 -38.83 -9.28 15.19
C ASP A 354 -39.89 -8.70 16.11
N LEU A 355 -39.50 -8.03 17.21
CA LEU A 355 -40.45 -7.30 18.06
C LEU A 355 -40.91 -6.02 17.37
N ASP A 356 -42.20 -5.96 17.02
CA ASP A 356 -42.94 -4.76 16.54
C ASP A 356 -43.10 -3.70 17.63
#